data_cfacd5999a748a6fdcfc53b256534f0f
#
_entry.id   cfacd5999a748a6fdcfc53b256534f0f
#
_cell.length_a   1.000
_cell.length_b   1.000
_cell.length_c   1.000
_cell.angle_alpha   90.00
_cell.angle_beta   90.00
_cell.angle_gamma   90.00
#
_symmetry.space_group_name_H-M   'P 1'
#
loop_
_entity.id
_entity.type
_entity.pdbx_description
1 polymer ?
#
loop_
_entity_poly.entity_id
_entity_poly.type
_entity_poly.pdbx_seq_one_letter_code
_entity_poly.pdbx_strand_id
1 'polypeptide(L)'
;MRRLVIAGGGSAGWMAAAAFARYLPAGWTITLIESDAIGTVGVGEATIPQIALFNAGLGIDEGEFLRATQGSFKLGIAFDGWGAPGESYLHAFGTIGRPLGLLPFHQYWLRARAQGDA
;
A
#
# COMPACT_ATOMS: atom_id res chain seq x y z
N MET A 1 18.63 10.08 28.77
CA MET A 1 17.54 9.28 28.26
C MET A 1 16.59 10.21 27.49
N ARG A 2 16.40 9.99 26.20
CA ARG A 2 15.53 10.83 25.35
C ARG A 2 14.14 10.21 25.30
N ARG A 3 13.10 11.02 25.24
CA ARG A 3 11.73 10.55 25.18
C ARG A 3 11.04 11.04 23.90
N LEU A 4 10.33 10.15 23.22
CA LEU A 4 9.49 10.45 22.09
C LEU A 4 8.06 10.05 22.47
N VAL A 5 7.13 10.97 22.32
CA VAL A 5 5.70 10.71 22.54
C VAL A 5 4.99 10.83 21.23
N ILE A 6 4.20 9.80 20.88
CA ILE A 6 3.34 9.76 19.69
C ILE A 6 1.91 9.85 20.21
N ALA A 7 1.20 10.89 19.82
CA ALA A 7 -0.22 11.07 20.14
C ALA A 7 -1.07 10.62 18.96
N GLY A 8 -1.83 9.56 19.16
CA GLY A 8 -2.72 8.96 18.15
C GLY A 8 -2.36 7.49 17.85
N GLY A 9 -3.31 6.60 18.12
CA GLY A 9 -3.20 5.14 17.96
C GLY A 9 -3.73 4.61 16.63
N GLY A 10 -3.93 5.47 15.63
CA GLY A 10 -4.28 5.03 14.28
C GLY A 10 -3.09 4.43 13.52
N SER A 11 -3.31 4.00 12.27
CA SER A 11 -2.29 3.36 11.42
C SER A 11 -1.00 4.18 11.34
N ALA A 12 -1.11 5.49 11.17
CA ALA A 12 0.06 6.38 11.11
C ALA A 12 0.86 6.41 12.40
N GLY A 13 0.21 6.46 13.56
CA GLY A 13 0.86 6.45 14.87
C GLY A 13 1.61 5.15 15.13
N TRP A 14 0.99 4.03 14.87
CA TRP A 14 1.62 2.72 15.03
C TRP A 14 2.75 2.48 14.02
N MET A 15 2.60 2.91 12.77
CA MET A 15 3.69 2.86 11.78
C MET A 15 4.88 3.73 12.20
N ALA A 16 4.64 4.93 12.71
CA ALA A 16 5.67 5.80 13.24
C ALA A 16 6.37 5.16 14.45
N ALA A 17 5.61 4.58 15.38
CA ALA A 17 6.15 3.88 16.54
C ALA A 17 7.06 2.72 16.13
N ALA A 18 6.64 1.90 15.20
CA ALA A 18 7.42 0.78 14.67
C ALA A 18 8.72 1.26 13.99
N ALA A 19 8.63 2.29 13.15
CA ALA A 19 9.80 2.86 12.49
C ALA A 19 10.79 3.44 13.50
N PHE A 20 10.32 4.23 14.45
CA PHE A 20 11.19 4.80 15.49
C PHE A 20 11.81 3.73 16.39
N ALA A 21 11.06 2.69 16.74
CA ALA A 21 11.58 1.56 17.51
C ALA A 21 12.70 0.83 16.77
N ARG A 22 12.61 0.74 15.45
CA ARG A 22 13.60 0.06 14.60
C ARG A 22 14.85 0.90 14.35
N TYR A 23 14.68 2.21 14.11
CA TYR A 23 15.75 3.04 13.57
C TYR A 23 16.37 4.03 14.56
N LEU A 24 15.72 4.32 15.69
CA LEU A 24 16.33 5.18 16.70
C LEU A 24 17.47 4.44 17.44
N PRO A 25 18.56 5.13 17.73
CA PRO A 25 19.65 4.54 18.49
C PRO A 25 19.24 4.26 19.94
N ALA A 26 20.03 3.46 20.63
CA ALA A 26 19.81 3.18 22.06
C ALA A 26 19.70 4.48 22.90
N GLY A 27 18.91 4.43 23.96
CA GLY A 27 18.69 5.56 24.86
C GLY A 27 17.44 6.39 24.57
N TRP A 28 16.61 5.99 23.61
CA TRP A 28 15.26 6.53 23.40
C TRP A 28 14.20 5.66 24.07
N THR A 29 13.21 6.31 24.67
CA THR A 29 11.96 5.68 25.10
C THR A 29 10.84 6.20 24.21
N ILE A 30 10.07 5.32 23.63
CA ILE A 30 8.94 5.65 22.78
C ILE A 30 7.67 5.34 23.55
N THR A 31 6.77 6.30 23.61
CA THR A 31 5.44 6.16 24.24
C THR A 31 4.40 6.53 23.19
N LEU A 32 3.48 5.62 22.90
CA LEU A 32 2.31 5.91 22.09
C LEU A 32 1.10 6.07 23.02
N ILE A 33 0.32 7.11 22.78
CA ILE A 33 -0.89 7.43 23.54
C ILE A 33 -2.07 7.38 22.57
N GLU A 34 -3.04 6.55 22.91
CA GLU A 34 -4.30 6.44 22.18
C GLU A 34 -5.49 6.57 23.12
N SER A 35 -6.68 6.74 22.59
CA SER A 35 -7.92 6.85 23.35
C SER A 35 -8.83 5.70 23.00
N ASP A 36 -9.26 4.93 24.01
CA ASP A 36 -10.26 3.86 23.84
C ASP A 36 -11.62 4.40 23.39
N ALA A 37 -11.88 5.70 23.59
CA ALA A 37 -13.12 6.34 23.17
C ALA A 37 -13.13 6.69 21.67
N ILE A 38 -11.98 6.71 21.02
CA ILE A 38 -11.83 7.00 19.60
C ILE A 38 -11.58 5.67 18.88
N GLY A 39 -12.64 5.08 18.34
CA GLY A 39 -12.53 3.84 17.58
C GLY A 39 -11.79 4.00 16.26
N THR A 40 -11.38 2.87 15.69
CA THR A 40 -10.81 2.84 14.34
C THR A 40 -11.83 3.30 13.32
N VAL A 41 -11.48 4.31 12.53
CA VAL A 41 -12.33 4.77 11.43
C VAL A 41 -12.16 3.79 10.27
N GLY A 42 -13.13 2.91 10.08
CA GLY A 42 -13.16 1.95 8.97
C GLY A 42 -13.84 2.57 7.75
N VAL A 43 -13.08 2.88 6.72
CA VAL A 43 -13.57 3.51 5.49
C VAL A 43 -13.15 2.74 4.22
N GLY A 44 -12.74 1.49 4.35
CA GLY A 44 -12.18 0.73 3.24
C GLY A 44 -10.80 1.26 2.86
N GLU A 45 -9.82 1.00 3.68
CA GLU A 45 -8.46 1.49 3.49
C GLU A 45 -7.65 0.59 2.56
N ALA A 46 -6.79 1.21 1.78
CA ALA A 46 -5.78 0.52 1.00
C ALA A 46 -4.44 1.21 1.16
N THR A 47 -3.40 0.40 1.26
CA THR A 47 -2.02 0.90 1.25
C THR A 47 -1.55 1.14 -0.18
N ILE A 48 -0.46 1.89 -0.31
CA ILE A 48 0.25 2.09 -1.58
C ILE A 48 1.44 1.11 -1.64
N PRO A 49 2.05 0.87 -2.82
CA PRO A 49 3.13 -0.11 -2.99
C PRO A 49 4.33 0.05 -2.04
N GLN A 50 4.56 1.26 -1.53
CA GLN A 50 5.62 1.56 -0.56
C GLN A 50 5.49 0.80 0.76
N ILE A 51 4.33 0.26 1.08
CA ILE A 51 4.15 -0.56 2.30
C ILE A 51 5.06 -1.80 2.29
N ALA A 52 5.33 -2.39 1.11
CA ALA A 52 6.23 -3.53 0.99
C ALA A 52 7.67 -3.15 1.41
N LEU A 53 8.14 -1.98 0.99
CA LEU A 53 9.46 -1.47 1.38
C LEU A 53 9.52 -1.12 2.87
N PHE A 54 8.46 -0.54 3.40
CA PHE A 54 8.34 -0.22 4.82
C PHE A 54 8.40 -1.49 5.68
N ASN A 55 7.61 -2.49 5.36
CA ASN A 55 7.58 -3.78 6.07
C ASN A 55 8.94 -4.50 5.99
N ALA A 56 9.55 -4.54 4.81
CA ALA A 56 10.88 -5.11 4.63
C ALA A 56 11.93 -4.40 5.48
N GLY A 57 11.90 -3.08 5.56
CA GLY A 57 12.78 -2.27 6.42
C GLY A 57 12.61 -2.57 7.90
N LEU A 58 11.42 -2.90 8.34
CA LEU A 58 11.13 -3.34 9.70
C LEU A 58 11.45 -4.82 9.95
N GLY A 59 11.72 -5.60 8.91
CA GLY A 59 11.94 -7.04 9.00
C GLY A 59 10.62 -7.83 9.15
N ILE A 60 9.51 -7.27 8.72
CA ILE A 60 8.19 -7.92 8.74
C ILE A 60 8.04 -8.76 7.47
N ASP A 61 7.76 -10.05 7.64
CA ASP A 61 7.42 -10.96 6.53
C ASP A 61 6.05 -10.61 5.95
N GLU A 62 5.95 -10.57 4.61
CA GLU A 62 4.71 -10.18 3.92
C GLU A 62 3.57 -11.17 4.19
N GLY A 63 3.86 -12.46 4.24
CA GLY A 63 2.85 -13.49 4.53
C GLY A 63 2.34 -13.40 5.98
N GLU A 64 3.21 -13.09 6.94
CA GLU A 64 2.81 -12.83 8.32
C GLU A 64 1.97 -11.57 8.43
N PHE A 65 2.38 -10.51 7.74
CA PHE A 65 1.65 -9.25 7.69
C PHE A 65 0.23 -9.46 7.14
N LEU A 66 0.08 -10.14 6.01
CA LEU A 66 -1.23 -10.43 5.42
C LEU A 66 -2.11 -11.27 6.33
N ARG A 67 -1.54 -12.30 6.99
CA ARG A 67 -2.28 -13.12 7.95
C ARG A 67 -2.75 -12.33 9.16
N ALA A 68 -1.87 -11.52 9.75
CA ALA A 68 -2.17 -10.74 10.95
C ALA A 68 -3.20 -9.63 10.71
N THR A 69 -3.17 -9.02 9.53
CA THR A 69 -4.09 -7.93 9.15
C THR A 69 -5.34 -8.41 8.44
N GLN A 70 -5.42 -9.71 8.09
CA GLN A 70 -6.45 -10.25 7.20
C GLN A 70 -6.53 -9.50 5.87
N GLY A 71 -5.38 -8.98 5.43
CA GLY A 71 -5.23 -8.18 4.23
C GLY A 71 -5.29 -9.01 2.96
N SER A 72 -5.49 -8.32 1.84
CA SER A 72 -5.40 -8.90 0.50
C SER A 72 -4.68 -7.95 -0.44
N PHE A 73 -4.23 -8.46 -1.58
CA PHE A 73 -3.61 -7.62 -2.59
C PHE A 73 -4.66 -6.81 -3.35
N LYS A 74 -4.43 -5.50 -3.45
CA LYS A 74 -5.18 -4.62 -4.32
C LYS A 74 -4.46 -4.50 -5.65
N LEU A 75 -5.09 -4.97 -6.72
CA LEU A 75 -4.49 -5.03 -8.07
C LEU A 75 -4.69 -3.74 -8.87
N GLY A 76 -5.71 -2.97 -8.54
CA GLY A 76 -6.03 -1.73 -9.22
C GLY A 76 -7.30 -1.09 -8.71
N ILE A 77 -7.71 -0.01 -9.36
CA ILE A 77 -8.95 0.72 -9.11
C ILE A 77 -9.69 0.82 -10.44
N ALA A 78 -10.93 0.34 -10.49
CA ALA A 78 -11.82 0.59 -11.60
C ALA A 78 -12.50 1.96 -11.42
N PHE A 79 -12.51 2.75 -12.46
CA PHE A 79 -13.20 4.04 -12.52
C PHE A 79 -14.30 3.96 -13.55
N ASP A 80 -15.53 4.19 -13.12
CA ASP A 80 -16.71 4.16 -13.98
C ASP A 80 -17.30 5.56 -14.11
N GLY A 81 -17.50 6.04 -15.34
CA GLY A 81 -18.12 7.34 -15.64
C GLY A 81 -17.26 8.57 -15.30
N TRP A 82 -15.96 8.40 -15.10
CA TRP A 82 -15.06 9.53 -14.79
C TRP A 82 -14.64 10.35 -16.01
N GLY A 83 -14.70 9.78 -17.20
CA GLY A 83 -14.51 10.47 -18.47
C GLY A 83 -15.86 10.88 -19.05
N ALA A 84 -16.39 10.11 -19.96
CA ALA A 84 -17.74 10.26 -20.49
C ALA A 84 -18.69 9.24 -19.83
N PRO A 85 -20.00 9.52 -19.79
CA PRO A 85 -20.99 8.56 -19.30
C PRO A 85 -20.88 7.22 -20.03
N GLY A 86 -20.77 6.14 -19.27
CA GLY A 86 -20.61 4.78 -19.80
C GLY A 86 -19.19 4.34 -20.12
N GLU A 87 -18.20 5.22 -19.97
CA GLU A 87 -16.79 4.83 -20.04
C GLU A 87 -16.31 4.26 -18.70
N SER A 88 -15.47 3.24 -18.78
CA SER A 88 -14.76 2.69 -17.64
C SER A 88 -13.29 2.42 -17.97
N TYR A 89 -12.41 2.56 -16.99
CA TYR A 89 -11.02 2.18 -17.12
C TYR A 89 -10.48 1.62 -15.80
N LEU A 90 -9.45 0.80 -15.90
CA LEU A 90 -8.74 0.24 -14.76
C LEU A 90 -7.39 0.94 -14.59
N HIS A 91 -7.19 1.57 -13.43
CA HIS A 91 -5.87 2.02 -12.99
C HIS A 91 -5.20 0.88 -12.23
N ALA A 92 -4.34 0.13 -12.91
CA ALA A 92 -3.61 -0.97 -12.29
C ALA A 92 -2.46 -0.47 -11.40
N PHE A 93 -2.23 -1.18 -10.30
CA PHE A 93 -1.08 -0.94 -9.42
C PHE A 93 0.07 -1.87 -9.81
N GLY A 94 1.01 -1.35 -10.53
CA GLY A 94 2.18 -2.06 -10.97
C GLY A 94 2.30 -2.21 -12.48
N THR A 95 3.40 -2.79 -12.90
CA THR A 95 3.70 -3.02 -14.31
C THR A 95 3.00 -4.29 -14.78
N ILE A 96 2.09 -4.16 -15.73
CA ILE A 96 1.44 -5.30 -16.38
C ILE A 96 2.26 -5.72 -17.59
N GLY A 97 2.70 -6.98 -17.57
CA GLY A 97 3.50 -7.57 -18.63
C GLY A 97 4.96 -7.12 -18.65
N ARG A 98 5.73 -7.72 -19.53
CA ARG A 98 7.15 -7.38 -19.72
C ARG A 98 7.34 -6.77 -21.12
N PRO A 99 8.20 -5.73 -21.26
CA PRO A 99 8.54 -5.22 -22.58
C PRO A 99 9.24 -6.32 -23.40
N LEU A 100 8.99 -6.33 -24.69
CA LEU A 100 9.68 -7.18 -25.67
C LEU A 100 10.52 -6.25 -26.56
N GLY A 101 11.83 -6.34 -26.42
CA GLY A 101 12.75 -5.40 -27.08
C GLY A 101 12.52 -3.97 -26.59
N LEU A 102 12.35 -3.04 -27.51
CA LEU A 102 12.22 -1.60 -27.22
C LEU A 102 10.77 -1.16 -26.96
N LEU A 103 9.78 -2.04 -27.15
CA LEU A 103 8.39 -1.68 -27.01
C LEU A 103 7.81 -2.19 -25.67
N PRO A 104 7.07 -1.34 -24.93
CA PRO A 104 6.31 -1.76 -23.76
C PRO A 104 5.24 -2.80 -24.11
N PHE A 105 4.92 -3.68 -23.14
CA PHE A 105 3.95 -4.76 -23.32
C PHE A 105 2.59 -4.29 -23.84
N HIS A 106 2.08 -3.15 -23.38
CA HIS A 106 0.77 -2.64 -23.78
C HIS A 106 0.65 -2.37 -25.28
N GLN A 107 1.75 -2.09 -25.99
CA GLN A 107 1.73 -1.89 -27.45
C GLN A 107 1.41 -3.21 -28.18
N TYR A 108 1.94 -4.33 -27.69
CA TYR A 108 1.63 -5.65 -28.23
C TYR A 108 0.20 -6.05 -27.92
N TRP A 109 -0.28 -5.78 -26.73
CA TRP A 109 -1.66 -6.02 -26.33
C TRP A 109 -2.65 -5.22 -27.17
N LEU A 110 -2.41 -3.92 -27.37
CA LEU A 110 -3.25 -3.08 -28.23
C LEU A 110 -3.32 -3.62 -29.66
N ARG A 111 -2.20 -4.09 -30.20
CA ARG A 111 -2.15 -4.70 -31.52
C ARG A 111 -2.94 -6.01 -31.60
N ALA A 112 -2.75 -6.91 -30.63
CA ALA A 112 -3.48 -8.16 -30.55
C ALA A 112 -4.99 -7.91 -30.46
N ARG A 113 -5.40 -6.99 -29.59
CA ARG A 113 -6.81 -6.58 -29.47
C ARG A 113 -7.39 -6.04 -30.78
N ALA A 114 -6.64 -5.23 -31.50
CA ALA A 114 -7.09 -4.72 -32.82
C ALA A 114 -7.23 -5.83 -33.88
N GLN A 115 -6.53 -6.95 -33.69
CA GLN A 115 -6.61 -8.15 -34.56
C GLN A 115 -7.65 -9.17 -34.08
N GLY A 116 -8.30 -8.94 -32.93
CA GLY A 116 -9.29 -9.85 -32.37
C GLY A 116 -8.72 -11.01 -31.55
N ASP A 117 -7.45 -10.94 -31.16
CA ASP A 117 -6.72 -11.98 -30.41
C ASP A 117 -6.72 -11.76 -28.89
N ALA A 118 -7.47 -10.78 -28.36
CA ALA A 118 -7.51 -10.43 -26.93
C ALA A 118 -8.93 -10.18 -26.44
#